data_6b1be2b5c44c74d99d140d0abe679eb5
#
_entry.id   6b1be2b5c44c74d99d140d0abe679eb5
#
_cell.length_a   1.000
_cell.length_b   1.000
_cell.length_c   1.000
_cell.angle_alpha   90.00
_cell.angle_beta   90.00
_cell.angle_gamma   90.00
#
_symmetry.space_group_name_H-M   'P 1'
#
loop_
_entity.id
_entity.type
_entity.pdbx_description
1 polymer ?
#
loop_
_entity_poly.entity_id
_entity_poly.type
_entity_poly.pdbx_seq_one_letter_code
_entity_poly.pdbx_strand_id
1 'polypeptide(L)'
;MKNLPLEDNVIYTYLNDIVDTILLRDVISRNNIRNTDFYKNLIVYLAKETWNLFSTKKISDYLKSQNINIATNTVIEYLNASKVACFLNSVSRFDLKWKKIFEILHKYYFSDIGIKNALLWWYSKINISWILENVVYNDLISKGWEVYVWELWNKEVDFVCKKGEEMMYLQVSYLLESESTKQREFAPLLEIGDSWKKYVITMDENASGFIDGVQWINIIDFLVNIK
;
A
#
# COMPACT_ATOMS: atom_id res chain seq x y z
N MET A 1 12.60 21.74 -0.34
CA MET A 1 13.59 21.14 0.59
C MET A 1 15.04 21.64 0.45
N LYS A 2 15.42 22.36 -0.60
CA LYS A 2 16.83 22.74 -0.85
C LYS A 2 17.53 23.61 0.24
N ASN A 3 16.80 24.17 1.20
CA ASN A 3 17.37 25.11 2.19
C ASN A 3 16.99 24.77 3.65
N LEU A 4 16.44 23.59 3.93
CA LEU A 4 16.16 23.18 5.31
C LEU A 4 17.33 22.35 5.83
N PRO A 5 17.82 22.59 7.07
CA PRO A 5 18.76 21.68 7.69
C PRO A 5 18.15 20.28 7.77
N LEU A 6 18.92 19.26 7.40
CA LEU A 6 18.51 17.85 7.42
C LEU A 6 18.50 17.28 8.84
N GLU A 7 18.03 18.06 9.83
CA GLU A 7 17.82 17.57 11.19
C GLU A 7 16.44 16.91 11.28
N ASP A 8 16.39 15.74 11.88
CA ASP A 8 15.17 14.92 11.98
C ASP A 8 13.95 15.70 12.49
N ASN A 9 14.13 16.55 13.47
CA ASN A 9 13.06 17.38 14.03
C ASN A 9 12.50 18.39 13.03
N VAL A 10 13.35 18.97 12.18
CA VAL A 10 12.92 19.94 11.16
C VAL A 10 12.15 19.24 10.05
N ILE A 11 12.64 18.08 9.63
CA ILE A 11 11.95 17.25 8.62
C ILE A 11 10.58 16.82 9.16
N TYR A 12 10.54 16.35 10.40
CA TYR A 12 9.30 15.93 11.05
C TYR A 12 8.28 17.07 11.13
N THR A 13 8.68 18.24 11.64
CA THR A 13 7.80 19.42 11.74
C THR A 13 7.24 19.77 10.36
N TYR A 14 8.10 19.86 9.35
CA TYR A 14 7.70 20.17 7.99
C TYR A 14 6.69 19.16 7.42
N LEU A 15 6.93 17.86 7.61
CA LEU A 15 6.02 16.81 7.14
C LEU A 15 4.68 16.85 7.88
N ASN A 16 4.68 17.10 9.19
CA ASN A 16 3.44 17.27 9.96
C ASN A 16 2.62 18.47 9.51
N ASP A 17 3.26 19.61 9.24
CA ASP A 17 2.57 20.81 8.72
C ASP A 17 1.90 20.50 7.38
N ILE A 18 2.55 19.71 6.52
CA ILE A 18 1.95 19.23 5.25
C ILE A 18 0.76 18.32 5.55
N VAL A 19 0.92 17.33 6.44
CA VAL A 19 -0.15 16.40 6.82
C VAL A 19 -1.35 17.17 7.36
N ASP A 20 -1.14 18.07 8.32
CA ASP A 20 -2.22 18.86 8.91
C ASP A 20 -2.90 19.74 7.85
N THR A 21 -2.14 20.34 6.94
CA THR A 21 -2.71 21.15 5.85
C THR A 21 -3.60 20.30 4.96
N ILE A 22 -3.15 19.12 4.52
CA ILE A 22 -3.94 18.23 3.66
C ILE A 22 -5.18 17.74 4.42
N LEU A 23 -5.01 17.24 5.65
CA LEU A 23 -6.11 16.70 6.43
C LEU A 23 -7.16 17.79 6.74
N LEU A 24 -6.74 18.96 7.20
CA LEU A 24 -7.67 20.02 7.60
C LEU A 24 -8.30 20.72 6.40
N ARG A 25 -7.54 21.05 5.38
CA ARG A 25 -7.99 21.86 4.25
C ARG A 25 -8.64 21.01 3.17
N ASP A 26 -7.96 19.96 2.72
CA ASP A 26 -8.37 19.23 1.52
C ASP A 26 -9.35 18.11 1.83
N VAL A 27 -9.31 17.53 3.02
CA VAL A 27 -10.23 16.46 3.40
C VAL A 27 -11.33 16.95 4.32
N ILE A 28 -11.00 17.46 5.50
CA ILE A 28 -11.99 17.81 6.55
C ILE A 28 -12.89 18.96 6.08
N SER A 29 -12.31 20.05 5.62
CA SER A 29 -13.07 21.24 5.22
C SER A 29 -13.95 21.00 3.99
N ARG A 30 -13.39 20.34 2.94
CA ARG A 30 -14.14 20.09 1.68
C ARG A 30 -15.25 19.07 1.82
N ASN A 31 -15.11 18.11 2.74
CA ASN A 31 -16.06 17.01 2.91
C ASN A 31 -16.92 17.15 4.16
N ASN A 32 -16.90 18.31 4.84
CA ASN A 32 -17.67 18.57 6.05
C ASN A 32 -17.53 17.48 7.13
N ILE A 33 -16.31 17.00 7.34
CA ILE A 33 -16.05 15.97 8.34
C ILE A 33 -16.25 16.57 9.73
N ARG A 34 -17.27 16.09 10.44
CA ARG A 34 -17.67 16.64 11.75
C ARG A 34 -16.79 16.14 12.89
N ASN A 35 -16.38 14.89 12.85
CA ASN A 35 -15.56 14.29 13.89
C ASN A 35 -14.09 14.22 13.40
N THR A 36 -13.36 15.33 13.59
CA THR A 36 -11.99 15.49 13.13
C THR A 36 -11.01 14.59 13.88
N ASP A 37 -11.20 14.42 15.19
CA ASP A 37 -10.33 13.57 16.02
C ASP A 37 -10.47 12.11 15.63
N PHE A 38 -11.70 11.66 15.39
CA PHE A 38 -11.93 10.33 14.85
C PHE A 38 -11.27 10.14 13.49
N TYR A 39 -11.40 11.12 12.58
CA TYR A 39 -10.78 11.02 11.27
C TYR A 39 -9.25 10.92 11.36
N LYS A 40 -8.61 11.73 12.22
CA LYS A 40 -7.15 11.63 12.46
C LYS A 40 -6.76 10.25 13.00
N ASN A 41 -7.50 9.72 13.96
CA ASN A 41 -7.27 8.37 14.50
C ASN A 41 -7.45 7.27 13.46
N LEU A 42 -8.44 7.40 12.57
CA LEU A 42 -8.66 6.49 11.45
C LEU A 42 -7.45 6.48 10.51
N ILE A 43 -6.93 7.65 10.15
CA ILE A 43 -5.76 7.76 9.26
C ILE A 43 -4.51 7.18 9.90
N VAL A 44 -4.27 7.42 11.19
CA VAL A 44 -3.15 6.80 11.92
C VAL A 44 -3.30 5.28 12.00
N TYR A 45 -4.51 4.78 12.24
CA TYR A 45 -4.81 3.34 12.22
C TYR A 45 -4.48 2.73 10.84
N LEU A 46 -4.94 3.35 9.77
CA LEU A 46 -4.64 2.91 8.42
C LEU A 46 -3.13 2.94 8.12
N ALA A 47 -2.43 3.97 8.58
CA ALA A 47 -0.97 4.06 8.40
C ALA A 47 -0.22 2.90 9.08
N LYS A 48 -0.72 2.40 10.23
CA LYS A 48 -0.17 1.23 10.93
C LYS A 48 -0.47 -0.09 10.24
N GLU A 49 -1.65 -0.20 9.64
CA GLU A 49 -2.21 -1.46 9.14
C GLU A 49 -2.17 -1.58 7.60
N THR A 50 -1.46 -0.70 6.89
CA THR A 50 -1.47 -0.63 5.42
C THR A 50 -1.12 -1.93 4.69
N TRP A 51 -0.45 -2.86 5.35
CA TRP A 51 -0.02 -4.15 4.81
C TRP A 51 -1.09 -5.26 4.91
N ASN A 52 -2.18 -5.02 5.64
CA ASN A 52 -3.26 -5.98 5.82
C ASN A 52 -4.44 -5.71 4.89
N LEU A 53 -5.05 -6.78 4.41
CA LEU A 53 -6.39 -6.74 3.83
C LEU A 53 -7.45 -6.63 4.94
N PHE A 54 -8.29 -5.63 4.88
CA PHE A 54 -9.40 -5.51 5.82
C PHE A 54 -10.66 -4.90 5.21
N SER A 55 -11.79 -5.25 5.80
CA SER A 55 -13.08 -4.67 5.46
C SER A 55 -13.34 -3.39 6.28
N THR A 56 -14.15 -2.50 5.74
CA THR A 56 -14.62 -1.31 6.48
C THR A 56 -15.31 -1.69 7.80
N LYS A 57 -15.97 -2.86 7.84
CA LYS A 57 -16.56 -3.39 9.07
C LYS A 57 -15.49 -3.69 10.13
N LYS A 58 -14.38 -4.33 9.75
CA LYS A 58 -13.25 -4.61 10.67
C LYS A 58 -12.67 -3.33 11.24
N ILE A 59 -12.57 -2.26 10.43
CA ILE A 59 -12.14 -0.93 10.91
C ILE A 59 -13.15 -0.40 11.93
N SER A 60 -14.44 -0.42 11.62
CA SER A 60 -15.49 0.04 12.53
C SER A 60 -15.51 -0.74 13.85
N ASP A 61 -15.35 -2.06 13.81
CA ASP A 61 -15.34 -2.91 14.99
C ASP A 61 -14.10 -2.66 15.87
N TYR A 62 -12.92 -2.46 15.25
CA TYR A 62 -11.71 -2.06 15.96
C TYR A 62 -11.91 -0.72 16.70
N LEU A 63 -12.46 0.28 16.03
CA LEU A 63 -12.68 1.60 16.59
C LEU A 63 -13.70 1.56 17.74
N LYS A 64 -14.72 0.72 17.63
CA LYS A 64 -15.65 0.47 18.74
C LYS A 64 -14.94 -0.14 19.95
N SER A 65 -13.98 -1.05 19.75
CA SER A 65 -13.18 -1.63 20.85
C SER A 65 -12.33 -0.56 21.57
N GLN A 66 -12.04 0.57 20.91
CA GLN A 66 -11.38 1.74 21.49
C GLN A 66 -12.38 2.77 22.08
N ASN A 67 -13.64 2.37 22.35
CA ASN A 67 -14.73 3.23 22.81
C ASN A 67 -15.12 4.35 21.82
N ILE A 68 -14.79 4.21 20.54
CA ILE A 68 -15.18 5.14 19.49
C ILE A 68 -16.39 4.55 18.75
N ASN A 69 -17.59 4.98 19.13
CA ASN A 69 -18.83 4.48 18.52
C ASN A 69 -19.17 5.26 17.24
N ILE A 70 -18.84 4.68 16.10
CA ILE A 70 -19.09 5.27 14.78
C ILE A 70 -19.74 4.26 13.86
N ALA A 71 -20.69 4.74 13.05
CA ALA A 71 -21.34 3.94 12.04
C ALA A 71 -20.37 3.57 10.90
N THR A 72 -20.48 2.35 10.36
CA THR A 72 -19.66 1.88 9.24
C THR A 72 -19.77 2.81 8.03
N ASN A 73 -20.95 3.37 7.75
CA ASN A 73 -21.14 4.32 6.66
C ASN A 73 -20.28 5.59 6.81
N THR A 74 -20.13 6.10 8.03
CA THR A 74 -19.27 7.26 8.29
C THR A 74 -17.79 6.93 8.02
N VAL A 75 -17.36 5.70 8.35
CA VAL A 75 -16.00 5.24 8.01
C VAL A 75 -15.83 5.22 6.48
N ILE A 76 -16.83 4.70 5.74
CA ILE A 76 -16.80 4.67 4.27
C ILE A 76 -16.71 6.10 3.68
N GLU A 77 -17.51 7.02 4.19
CA GLU A 77 -17.50 8.43 3.76
C GLU A 77 -16.12 9.08 3.97
N TYR A 78 -15.49 8.85 5.13
CA TYR A 78 -14.18 9.39 5.45
C TYR A 78 -13.06 8.80 4.60
N LEU A 79 -13.13 7.49 4.31
CA LEU A 79 -12.19 6.83 3.40
C LEU A 79 -12.35 7.37 1.96
N ASN A 80 -13.58 7.58 1.51
CA ASN A 80 -13.84 8.16 0.19
C ASN A 80 -13.35 9.62 0.09
N ALA A 81 -13.55 10.41 1.14
CA ALA A 81 -13.01 11.77 1.22
C ALA A 81 -11.47 11.77 1.09
N SER A 82 -10.79 10.83 1.76
CA SER A 82 -9.32 10.67 1.66
C SER A 82 -8.86 10.28 0.25
N LYS A 83 -9.64 9.43 -0.43
CA LYS A 83 -9.35 9.05 -1.83
C LYS A 83 -9.53 10.23 -2.80
N VAL A 84 -10.62 10.97 -2.66
CA VAL A 84 -10.90 12.16 -3.49
C VAL A 84 -9.82 13.22 -3.31
N ALA A 85 -9.27 13.36 -2.11
CA ALA A 85 -8.15 14.25 -1.84
C ALA A 85 -6.78 13.71 -2.31
N CYS A 86 -6.75 12.57 -2.99
CA CYS A 86 -5.52 11.88 -3.41
C CYS A 86 -4.53 11.65 -2.26
N PHE A 87 -5.03 11.49 -1.05
CA PHE A 87 -4.22 11.26 0.15
C PHE A 87 -3.98 9.77 0.39
N LEU A 88 -5.02 8.97 0.13
CA LEU A 88 -5.06 7.53 0.36
C LEU A 88 -5.69 6.84 -0.84
N ASN A 89 -5.13 5.72 -1.24
CA ASN A 89 -5.68 4.85 -2.26
C ASN A 89 -6.13 3.53 -1.65
N SER A 90 -7.15 2.90 -2.20
CA SER A 90 -7.55 1.54 -1.82
C SER A 90 -7.44 0.61 -3.00
N VAL A 91 -6.90 -0.56 -2.76
CA VAL A 91 -6.73 -1.64 -3.73
C VAL A 91 -7.66 -2.78 -3.34
N SER A 92 -8.50 -3.19 -4.27
CA SER A 92 -9.44 -4.28 -4.09
C SER A 92 -8.77 -5.63 -4.32
N ARG A 93 -9.34 -6.67 -3.72
CA ARG A 93 -8.92 -8.04 -3.96
C ARG A 93 -9.40 -8.53 -5.33
N PHE A 94 -8.50 -9.16 -6.08
CA PHE A 94 -8.77 -9.84 -7.35
C PHE A 94 -8.84 -11.36 -7.13
N ASP A 95 -9.80 -12.02 -7.76
CA ASP A 95 -9.85 -13.48 -7.78
C ASP A 95 -9.34 -14.00 -9.13
N LEU A 96 -8.18 -14.64 -9.10
CA LEU A 96 -7.55 -15.18 -10.31
C LEU A 96 -8.38 -16.32 -10.94
N LYS A 97 -9.11 -17.10 -10.15
CA LYS A 97 -9.91 -18.23 -10.64
C LYS A 97 -11.15 -17.75 -11.38
N TRP A 98 -11.84 -16.76 -10.82
CA TRP A 98 -13.10 -16.25 -11.37
C TRP A 98 -12.90 -14.98 -12.20
N LYS A 99 -11.67 -14.43 -12.23
CA LYS A 99 -11.33 -13.13 -12.85
C LYS A 99 -12.29 -12.01 -12.44
N LYS A 100 -12.65 -11.98 -11.16
CA LYS A 100 -13.60 -11.05 -10.56
C LYS A 100 -12.93 -10.22 -9.46
N ILE A 101 -13.38 -8.98 -9.32
CA ILE A 101 -12.96 -8.07 -8.26
C ILE A 101 -13.89 -8.27 -7.06
N PHE A 102 -13.31 -8.46 -5.86
CA PHE A 102 -14.05 -8.48 -4.61
C PHE A 102 -13.93 -7.11 -3.91
N GLU A 103 -15.06 -6.42 -3.78
CA GLU A 103 -15.11 -5.07 -3.21
C GLU A 103 -15.14 -5.02 -1.67
N ILE A 104 -15.09 -6.16 -0.99
CA ILE A 104 -15.29 -6.23 0.47
C ILE A 104 -13.99 -6.02 1.24
N LEU A 105 -12.86 -6.50 0.70
CA LEU A 105 -11.56 -6.41 1.33
C LEU A 105 -10.65 -5.48 0.54
N HIS A 106 -10.02 -4.54 1.24
CA HIS A 106 -9.13 -3.57 0.64
C HIS A 106 -7.79 -3.52 1.38
N LYS A 107 -6.73 -3.31 0.62
CA LYS A 107 -5.44 -2.84 1.11
C LYS A 107 -5.33 -1.35 0.83
N TYR A 108 -4.66 -0.59 1.71
CA TYR A 108 -4.59 0.86 1.55
C TYR A 108 -3.15 1.31 1.37
N TYR A 109 -2.93 2.23 0.43
CA TYR A 109 -1.63 2.80 0.12
C TYR A 109 -1.69 4.32 0.21
N PHE A 110 -0.66 4.92 0.76
CA PHE A 110 -0.53 6.37 0.82
C PHE A 110 0.08 6.88 -0.49
N SER A 111 -0.44 7.99 -0.99
CA SER A 111 0.10 8.62 -2.19
C SER A 111 1.49 9.19 -1.97
N ASP A 112 1.84 9.50 -0.72
CA ASP A 112 3.17 9.96 -0.33
C ASP A 112 3.66 9.21 0.92
N ILE A 113 4.86 8.63 0.82
CA ILE A 113 5.46 7.85 1.91
C ILE A 113 5.94 8.77 3.05
N GLY A 114 6.38 9.98 2.74
CA GLY A 114 6.79 10.97 3.73
C GLY A 114 5.62 11.33 4.66
N ILE A 115 4.42 11.48 4.12
CA ILE A 115 3.18 11.69 4.86
C ILE A 115 2.92 10.51 5.82
N LYS A 116 3.01 9.28 5.32
CA LYS A 116 2.84 8.11 6.16
C LYS A 116 3.88 8.04 7.28
N ASN A 117 5.14 8.32 6.98
CA ASN A 117 6.21 8.33 7.96
C ASN A 117 5.97 9.42 9.03
N ALA A 118 5.48 10.61 8.65
CA ALA A 118 5.12 11.65 9.61
C ALA A 118 4.01 11.21 10.56
N LEU A 119 2.97 10.54 10.06
CA LEU A 119 1.89 9.99 10.86
C LEU A 119 2.38 8.94 11.88
N LEU A 120 3.44 8.21 11.57
CA LEU A 120 3.98 7.11 12.36
C LEU A 120 5.25 7.45 13.14
N TRP A 121 5.74 8.68 13.06
CA TRP A 121 7.03 9.09 13.64
C TRP A 121 7.26 8.62 15.08
N TRP A 122 6.24 8.67 15.93
CA TRP A 122 6.31 8.24 17.32
C TRP A 122 6.15 6.73 17.53
N TYR A 123 5.78 5.97 16.49
CA TYR A 123 5.51 4.53 16.59
C TYR A 123 6.61 3.67 15.98
N SER A 124 7.77 4.24 15.73
CA SER A 124 8.79 3.76 14.82
C SER A 124 9.39 2.38 15.12
N LYS A 125 9.01 1.38 14.36
CA LYS A 125 9.98 0.56 13.59
C LYS A 125 9.46 0.62 12.15
N ILE A 126 10.16 1.37 11.31
CA ILE A 126 9.83 1.46 9.90
C ILE A 126 10.04 0.07 9.30
N ASN A 127 8.96 -0.56 8.88
CA ASN A 127 9.07 -1.80 8.10
C ASN A 127 9.38 -1.43 6.65
N ILE A 128 10.60 -1.69 6.22
CA ILE A 128 11.08 -1.33 4.88
C ILE A 128 10.26 -2.03 3.79
N SER A 129 9.85 -3.29 4.01
CA SER A 129 9.10 -4.04 2.99
C SER A 129 7.81 -3.33 2.55
N TRP A 130 7.03 -2.77 3.47
CA TRP A 130 5.81 -2.06 3.06
C TRP A 130 6.07 -0.65 2.49
N ILE A 131 7.24 -0.03 2.80
CA ILE A 131 7.67 1.17 2.08
C ILE A 131 7.90 0.83 0.62
N LEU A 132 8.63 -0.25 0.36
CA LEU A 132 8.92 -0.71 -1.00
C LEU A 132 7.64 -1.07 -1.74
N GLU A 133 6.73 -1.78 -1.08
CA GLU A 133 5.42 -2.13 -1.63
C GLU A 133 4.62 -0.87 -2.00
N ASN A 134 4.59 0.16 -1.12
CA ASN A 134 3.92 1.42 -1.43
C ASN A 134 4.61 2.20 -2.56
N VAL A 135 5.95 2.17 -2.66
CA VAL A 135 6.70 2.76 -3.78
C VAL A 135 6.31 2.10 -5.09
N VAL A 136 6.35 0.76 -5.14
CA VAL A 136 5.96 -0.01 -6.33
C VAL A 136 4.52 0.28 -6.71
N TYR A 137 3.60 0.30 -5.74
CA TYR A 137 2.20 0.67 -5.99
C TYR A 137 2.06 2.04 -6.65
N ASN A 138 2.69 3.07 -6.08
CA ASN A 138 2.60 4.43 -6.61
C ASN A 138 3.19 4.53 -8.03
N ASP A 139 4.28 3.84 -8.30
CA ASP A 139 4.89 3.75 -9.63
C ASP A 139 3.94 3.10 -10.65
N LEU A 140 3.33 1.96 -10.29
CA LEU A 140 2.37 1.25 -11.14
C LEU A 140 1.18 2.14 -11.51
N ILE A 141 0.59 2.84 -10.53
CA ILE A 141 -0.53 3.76 -10.78
C ILE A 141 -0.08 4.92 -11.69
N SER A 142 1.12 5.48 -11.46
CA SER A 142 1.66 6.55 -12.31
C SER A 142 1.87 6.14 -13.76
N LYS A 143 2.13 4.85 -13.99
CA LYS A 143 2.29 4.23 -15.30
C LYS A 143 0.97 3.78 -15.93
N GLY A 144 -0.16 4.01 -15.26
CA GLY A 144 -1.51 3.71 -15.74
C GLY A 144 -1.92 2.24 -15.62
N TRP A 145 -1.32 1.49 -14.72
CA TRP A 145 -1.77 0.14 -14.40
C TRP A 145 -2.98 0.17 -13.45
N GLU A 146 -3.95 -0.68 -13.70
CA GLU A 146 -4.97 -1.08 -12.72
C GLU A 146 -4.34 -2.09 -11.77
N VAL A 147 -4.37 -1.80 -10.47
CA VAL A 147 -3.67 -2.61 -9.46
C VAL A 147 -4.67 -3.24 -8.51
N TYR A 148 -4.50 -4.53 -8.29
CA TYR A 148 -5.28 -5.35 -7.38
C TYR A 148 -4.34 -6.16 -6.49
N VAL A 149 -4.85 -6.73 -5.39
CA VAL A 149 -4.15 -7.72 -4.56
C VAL A 149 -4.81 -9.07 -4.75
N TRP A 150 -4.05 -10.15 -4.62
CA TRP A 150 -4.60 -11.49 -4.64
C TRP A 150 -4.24 -12.23 -3.35
N GLU A 151 -5.25 -12.85 -2.76
CA GLU A 151 -5.08 -13.68 -1.58
C GLU A 151 -5.93 -14.94 -1.75
N LEU A 152 -5.32 -16.10 -1.60
CA LEU A 152 -6.01 -17.38 -1.58
C LEU A 152 -5.41 -18.26 -0.48
N TRP A 153 -6.25 -18.62 0.50
CA TRP A 153 -5.85 -19.40 1.66
C TRP A 153 -4.74 -18.65 2.45
N ASN A 154 -3.54 -19.22 2.48
CA ASN A 154 -2.37 -18.67 3.17
C ASN A 154 -1.34 -18.05 2.21
N LYS A 155 -1.72 -17.76 0.96
CA LYS A 155 -0.83 -17.22 -0.07
C LYS A 155 -1.35 -15.88 -0.54
N GLU A 156 -0.47 -14.93 -0.57
CA GLU A 156 -0.72 -13.58 -1.04
C GLU A 156 0.22 -13.28 -2.21
N VAL A 157 -0.31 -12.62 -3.24
CA VAL A 157 0.47 -11.92 -4.25
C VAL A 157 0.20 -10.44 -4.06
N ASP A 158 1.25 -9.68 -3.81
CA ASP A 158 1.14 -8.28 -3.45
C ASP A 158 0.40 -7.47 -4.50
N PHE A 159 0.70 -7.73 -5.78
CA PHE A 159 0.01 -7.04 -6.87
C PHE A 159 -0.35 -7.95 -8.04
N VAL A 160 -1.59 -7.83 -8.47
CA VAL A 160 -2.10 -8.27 -9.77
C VAL A 160 -2.36 -7.02 -10.57
N CYS A 161 -1.59 -6.79 -11.63
CA CYS A 161 -1.64 -5.57 -12.43
C CYS A 161 -2.25 -5.85 -13.79
N LYS A 162 -3.13 -4.94 -14.23
CA LYS A 162 -3.78 -5.02 -15.55
C LYS A 162 -3.64 -3.68 -16.28
N LYS A 163 -3.33 -3.75 -17.58
CA LYS A 163 -3.28 -2.58 -18.46
C LYS A 163 -3.72 -2.98 -19.86
N GLY A 164 -4.96 -2.64 -20.21
CA GLY A 164 -5.59 -3.18 -21.41
C GLY A 164 -5.72 -4.69 -21.37
N GLU A 165 -5.10 -5.39 -22.33
CA GLU A 165 -5.06 -6.84 -22.37
C GLU A 165 -3.85 -7.45 -21.65
N GLU A 166 -2.91 -6.63 -21.19
CA GLU A 166 -1.71 -7.10 -20.49
C GLU A 166 -1.98 -7.32 -19.01
N MET A 167 -1.34 -8.34 -18.46
CA MET A 167 -1.32 -8.63 -17.02
C MET A 167 0.11 -8.89 -16.55
N MET A 168 0.36 -8.63 -15.28
CA MET A 168 1.57 -9.04 -14.58
C MET A 168 1.30 -9.26 -13.10
N TYR A 169 2.15 -10.06 -12.46
CA TYR A 169 2.05 -10.43 -11.06
C TYR A 169 3.34 -10.06 -10.35
N LEU A 170 3.23 -9.40 -9.21
CA LEU A 170 4.38 -8.87 -8.49
C LEU A 170 4.34 -9.30 -7.03
N GLN A 171 5.50 -9.69 -6.53
CA GLN A 171 5.79 -9.86 -5.11
C GLN A 171 6.90 -8.91 -4.73
N VAL A 172 6.78 -8.20 -3.61
CA VAL A 172 7.74 -7.19 -3.17
C VAL A 172 8.31 -7.57 -1.81
N SER A 173 9.61 -7.73 -1.72
CA SER A 173 10.31 -8.07 -0.48
C SER A 173 11.50 -7.14 -0.28
N TYR A 174 11.99 -7.00 0.97
CA TYR A 174 13.19 -6.19 1.21
C TYR A 174 14.42 -6.92 0.67
N LEU A 175 14.79 -8.04 1.27
CA LEU A 175 15.93 -8.86 0.89
C LEU A 175 15.56 -10.34 0.96
N LEU A 176 16.15 -11.16 0.09
CA LEU A 176 15.99 -12.61 0.10
C LEU A 176 17.18 -13.26 0.84
N GLU A 177 17.34 -12.95 2.13
CA GLU A 177 18.49 -13.34 2.94
C GLU A 177 18.62 -14.85 3.17
N SER A 178 17.52 -15.59 3.04
CA SER A 178 17.50 -17.05 3.26
C SER A 178 16.75 -17.78 2.17
N GLU A 179 17.09 -19.05 1.96
CA GLU A 179 16.37 -19.91 1.01
C GLU A 179 14.88 -20.06 1.39
N SER A 180 14.56 -20.09 2.69
CA SER A 180 13.16 -20.13 3.15
C SER A 180 12.39 -18.84 2.81
N THR A 181 13.02 -17.67 2.94
CA THR A 181 12.43 -16.40 2.51
C THR A 181 12.20 -16.41 1.00
N LYS A 182 13.19 -16.84 0.24
CA LYS A 182 13.11 -16.94 -1.22
C LYS A 182 11.96 -17.86 -1.66
N GLN A 183 11.88 -19.06 -1.08
CA GLN A 183 10.78 -19.98 -1.39
C GLN A 183 9.41 -19.36 -1.06
N ARG A 184 9.28 -18.68 0.07
CA ARG A 184 8.03 -18.01 0.47
C ARG A 184 7.58 -16.96 -0.54
N GLU A 185 8.51 -16.12 -1.03
CA GLU A 185 8.18 -15.03 -1.95
C GLU A 185 7.92 -15.53 -3.39
N PHE A 186 8.57 -16.61 -3.82
CA PHE A 186 8.36 -17.17 -5.16
C PHE A 186 7.14 -18.09 -5.24
N ALA A 187 6.84 -18.86 -4.19
CA ALA A 187 5.81 -19.90 -4.22
C ALA A 187 4.42 -19.41 -4.70
N PRO A 188 3.88 -18.25 -4.28
CA PRO A 188 2.59 -17.79 -4.76
C PRO A 188 2.57 -17.54 -6.26
N LEU A 189 3.66 -16.98 -6.83
CA LEU A 189 3.77 -16.68 -8.24
C LEU A 189 3.92 -17.95 -9.10
N LEU A 190 4.63 -18.95 -8.59
CA LEU A 190 4.83 -20.24 -9.29
C LEU A 190 3.54 -21.05 -9.42
N GLU A 191 2.58 -20.86 -8.53
CA GLU A 191 1.27 -21.51 -8.60
C GLU A 191 0.33 -20.89 -9.64
N ILE A 192 0.61 -19.70 -10.13
CA ILE A 192 -0.18 -19.07 -11.19
C ILE A 192 0.19 -19.72 -12.53
N GLY A 193 -0.74 -20.52 -13.06
CA GLY A 193 -0.52 -21.39 -14.23
C GLY A 193 -0.64 -20.69 -15.59
N ASP A 194 -0.66 -19.35 -15.64
CA ASP A 194 -0.70 -18.60 -16.89
C ASP A 194 0.70 -18.15 -17.36
N SER A 195 0.77 -17.58 -18.58
CA SER A 195 2.00 -17.14 -19.24
C SER A 195 2.33 -15.66 -19.01
N TRP A 196 1.58 -14.94 -18.18
CA TRP A 196 1.84 -13.54 -17.90
C TRP A 196 3.14 -13.35 -17.10
N LYS A 197 3.71 -12.17 -17.23
CA LYS A 197 4.97 -11.81 -16.54
C LYS A 197 4.79 -11.87 -15.03
N LYS A 198 5.78 -12.44 -14.36
CA LYS A 198 5.83 -12.59 -12.91
C LYS A 198 7.15 -12.04 -12.40
N TYR A 199 7.11 -11.20 -11.38
CA TYR A 199 8.29 -10.57 -10.81
C TYR A 199 8.35 -10.74 -9.30
N VAL A 200 9.53 -11.08 -8.79
CA VAL A 200 9.91 -10.86 -7.39
C VAL A 200 10.85 -9.65 -7.37
N ILE A 201 10.40 -8.58 -6.72
CA ILE A 201 11.09 -7.28 -6.67
C ILE A 201 11.73 -7.13 -5.30
N THR A 202 13.03 -6.87 -5.25
CA THR A 202 13.78 -6.77 -3.99
C THR A 202 14.81 -5.65 -4.03
N MET A 203 15.41 -5.36 -2.87
CA MET A 203 16.55 -4.45 -2.76
C MET A 203 17.91 -5.16 -2.88
N ASP A 204 17.92 -6.48 -3.12
CA ASP A 204 19.17 -7.21 -3.33
C ASP A 204 19.94 -6.62 -4.52
N GLU A 205 21.19 -6.25 -4.31
CA GLU A 205 22.06 -5.65 -5.35
C GLU A 205 22.27 -6.57 -6.55
N ASN A 206 22.29 -7.88 -6.31
CA ASN A 206 22.48 -8.91 -7.33
C ASN A 206 21.17 -9.53 -7.82
N ALA A 207 20.03 -8.88 -7.56
CA ALA A 207 18.72 -9.36 -8.02
C ALA A 207 18.66 -9.31 -9.55
N SER A 208 19.00 -10.41 -10.20
CA SER A 208 18.90 -10.56 -11.65
C SER A 208 18.71 -12.01 -12.05
N GLY A 209 17.84 -12.27 -13.02
CA GLY A 209 17.66 -13.60 -13.58
C GLY A 209 16.24 -14.14 -13.47
N PHE A 210 16.06 -15.42 -13.82
CA PHE A 210 14.81 -16.12 -13.79
C PHE A 210 14.89 -17.36 -12.93
N ILE A 211 13.86 -17.61 -12.15
CA ILE A 211 13.68 -18.83 -11.37
C ILE A 211 12.29 -19.39 -11.75
N ASP A 212 12.29 -20.51 -12.45
CA ASP A 212 11.07 -21.21 -12.91
C ASP A 212 10.05 -20.29 -13.62
N GLY A 213 10.54 -19.35 -14.44
CA GLY A 213 9.70 -18.43 -15.21
C GLY A 213 9.30 -17.14 -14.46
N VAL A 214 9.71 -17.00 -13.19
CA VAL A 214 9.55 -15.76 -12.41
C VAL A 214 10.83 -14.95 -12.47
N GLN A 215 10.76 -13.70 -12.87
CA GLN A 215 11.90 -12.80 -12.92
C GLN A 215 12.20 -12.23 -11.53
N TRP A 216 13.44 -12.41 -11.07
CA TRP A 216 13.96 -11.73 -9.89
C TRP A 216 14.68 -10.46 -10.32
N ILE A 217 14.26 -9.30 -9.79
CA ILE A 217 14.73 -8.00 -10.24
C ILE A 217 14.94 -7.03 -9.07
N ASN A 218 16.00 -6.21 -9.16
CA ASN A 218 16.18 -5.10 -8.22
C ASN A 218 15.08 -4.05 -8.42
N ILE A 219 14.61 -3.44 -7.32
CA ILE A 219 13.53 -2.46 -7.37
C ILE A 219 13.87 -1.25 -8.25
N ILE A 220 15.11 -0.76 -8.24
CA ILE A 220 15.51 0.37 -9.08
C ILE A 220 15.36 0.01 -10.55
N ASP A 221 15.85 -1.18 -10.94
CA ASP A 221 15.73 -1.66 -12.31
C ASP A 221 14.28 -1.87 -12.72
N PHE A 222 13.43 -2.35 -11.81
CA PHE A 222 12.00 -2.47 -12.05
C PHE A 222 11.36 -1.10 -12.31
N LEU A 223 11.59 -0.12 -11.44
CA LEU A 223 11.00 1.22 -11.54
C LEU A 223 11.44 1.96 -12.82
N VAL A 224 12.66 1.75 -13.28
CA VAL A 224 13.22 2.43 -14.46
C VAL A 224 12.81 1.74 -15.76
N ASN A 225 12.80 0.40 -15.83
CA ASN A 225 12.70 -0.35 -17.07
C ASN A 225 11.31 -0.89 -17.38
N ILE A 226 10.45 -1.10 -16.38
CA ILE A 226 9.09 -1.60 -16.60
C ILE A 226 8.16 -0.40 -16.86
N LYS A 227 7.50 -0.39 -18.02
CA LYS A 227 6.64 0.70 -18.48
C LYS A 227 5.16 0.41 -18.29
#